data_34a6a177f5bc2c3227107fdbd62c8b68
#
_entry.id   34a6a177f5bc2c3227107fdbd62c8b68
#
_cell.length_a   1.000
_cell.length_b   1.000
_cell.length_c   1.000
_cell.angle_alpha   90.00
_cell.angle_beta   90.00
_cell.angle_gamma   90.00
#
_symmetry.space_group_name_H-M   'P 1'
#
loop_
_entity.id
_entity.type
_entity.pdbx_description
1 polymer ?
#
loop_
_entity_poly.entity_id
_entity_poly.type
_entity_poly.pdbx_seq_one_letter_code
_entity_poly.pdbx_strand_id
1 'polypeptide(L)'
;MRKTPFVFSLLLVLVTATGFGQARLVEKVSKRGNEIVIPYEKYLLPNGLTLIVHEDHSDPVVHVDVTYHVGSAREEIGKSGFAHFFEHMMFQGSDHVADEQHFKIVSDAGGTLNGSTNRDRTNYFETMPSNQLEKAIWLEADRMGFLLDAVTQQKFEIQRATVKNERGQNYDNRPYGLAGEVSAKNLYPYGHPYSWLTIGYI
;
A
#
# COMPACT_ATOMS: atom_id res chain seq x y z
N MET A 1 -3.98 77.69 -10.84
CA MET A 1 -4.16 76.51 -10.02
C MET A 1 -4.42 75.31 -10.95
N ARG A 2 -3.40 74.47 -11.17
CA ARG A 2 -3.51 73.26 -12.00
C ARG A 2 -3.88 72.09 -11.11
N LYS A 3 -5.03 71.45 -11.39
CA LYS A 3 -5.47 70.23 -10.71
C LYS A 3 -4.84 69.02 -11.44
N THR A 4 -3.97 68.27 -10.77
CA THR A 4 -3.46 66.99 -11.23
C THR A 4 -4.47 65.86 -10.94
N PRO A 5 -4.77 65.01 -11.90
CA PRO A 5 -5.64 63.86 -11.62
C PRO A 5 -4.84 62.76 -10.94
N PHE A 6 -5.38 62.26 -9.83
CA PHE A 6 -4.88 61.07 -9.13
C PHE A 6 -5.34 59.84 -9.91
N VAL A 7 -4.40 59.15 -10.55
CA VAL A 7 -4.68 57.86 -11.20
C VAL A 7 -4.56 56.77 -10.15
N PHE A 8 -5.68 56.18 -9.77
CA PHE A 8 -5.74 54.99 -8.92
C PHE A 8 -5.41 53.75 -9.79
N SER A 9 -4.17 53.26 -9.71
CA SER A 9 -3.82 51.98 -10.31
C SER A 9 -4.37 50.83 -9.45
N LEU A 10 -5.42 50.20 -9.93
CA LEU A 10 -5.98 48.99 -9.34
C LEU A 10 -5.06 47.81 -9.66
N LEU A 11 -4.24 47.38 -8.70
CA LEU A 11 -3.37 46.23 -8.83
C LEU A 11 -4.28 44.96 -8.69
N LEU A 12 -4.61 44.33 -9.82
CA LEU A 12 -5.33 43.06 -9.85
C LEU A 12 -4.34 41.93 -9.48
N VAL A 13 -4.33 41.52 -8.21
CA VAL A 13 -3.59 40.35 -7.77
C VAL A 13 -4.31 39.11 -8.30
N LEU A 14 -3.79 38.53 -9.38
CA LEU A 14 -4.19 37.21 -9.83
C LEU A 14 -3.66 36.18 -8.81
N VAL A 15 -4.48 35.79 -7.87
CA VAL A 15 -4.23 34.60 -7.05
C VAL A 15 -4.41 33.40 -7.99
N THR A 16 -3.32 32.89 -8.53
CA THR A 16 -3.31 31.57 -9.14
C THR A 16 -3.55 30.58 -8.01
N ALA A 17 -4.80 30.18 -7.79
CA ALA A 17 -5.10 28.99 -7.02
C ALA A 17 -4.38 27.83 -7.75
N THR A 18 -3.29 27.35 -7.17
CA THR A 18 -2.73 26.04 -7.50
C THR A 18 -3.78 25.04 -7.09
N GLY A 19 -4.70 24.76 -7.99
CA GLY A 19 -5.71 23.73 -7.79
C GLY A 19 -4.95 22.43 -7.61
N PHE A 20 -4.97 21.87 -6.42
CA PHE A 20 -4.71 20.44 -6.26
C PHE A 20 -5.66 19.75 -7.23
N GLY A 21 -5.11 19.08 -8.24
CA GLY A 21 -5.90 18.48 -9.29
C GLY A 21 -6.95 17.57 -8.68
N GLN A 22 -8.22 17.80 -9.04
CA GLN A 22 -9.31 16.99 -8.50
C GLN A 22 -9.21 15.55 -8.97
N ALA A 23 -9.51 14.61 -8.09
CA ALA A 23 -9.70 13.21 -8.46
C ALA A 23 -10.76 13.12 -9.57
N ARG A 24 -10.44 12.43 -10.67
CA ARG A 24 -11.32 12.28 -11.82
C ARG A 24 -12.06 10.96 -11.72
N LEU A 25 -13.38 11.00 -11.64
CA LEU A 25 -14.21 9.79 -11.75
C LEU A 25 -14.01 9.17 -13.15
N VAL A 26 -13.57 7.91 -13.19
CA VAL A 26 -13.31 7.16 -14.43
C VAL A 26 -14.30 6.03 -14.67
N GLU A 27 -14.90 5.51 -13.59
CA GLU A 27 -15.88 4.43 -13.69
C GLU A 27 -16.86 4.49 -12.51
N LYS A 28 -18.12 4.17 -12.78
CA LYS A 28 -19.15 4.01 -11.75
C LYS A 28 -19.98 2.77 -12.05
N VAL A 29 -19.97 1.82 -11.12
CA VAL A 29 -20.82 0.63 -11.17
C VAL A 29 -21.95 0.82 -10.15
N SER A 30 -23.18 0.67 -10.60
CA SER A 30 -24.37 0.80 -9.75
C SER A 30 -25.18 -0.49 -9.79
N LYS A 31 -25.65 -0.94 -8.64
CA LYS A 31 -26.55 -2.09 -8.53
C LYS A 31 -27.93 -1.74 -9.08
N ARG A 32 -28.49 -2.62 -9.91
CA ARG A 32 -29.86 -2.48 -10.43
C ARG A 32 -30.70 -3.68 -9.98
N GLY A 33 -31.74 -3.43 -9.24
CA GLY A 33 -32.65 -4.48 -8.77
C GLY A 33 -31.92 -5.56 -7.95
N ASN A 34 -32.12 -6.82 -8.33
CA ASN A 34 -31.54 -8.00 -7.63
C ASN A 34 -30.25 -8.50 -8.24
N GLU A 35 -29.54 -7.72 -9.04
CA GLU A 35 -28.26 -8.09 -9.61
C GLU A 35 -27.23 -8.37 -8.50
N ILE A 36 -26.42 -9.42 -8.71
CA ILE A 36 -25.26 -9.72 -7.85
C ILE A 36 -24.09 -8.86 -8.34
N VAL A 37 -24.08 -7.61 -7.94
CA VAL A 37 -23.06 -6.61 -8.29
C VAL A 37 -22.67 -5.86 -7.03
N ILE A 38 -21.37 -5.67 -6.83
CA ILE A 38 -20.83 -4.77 -5.82
C ILE A 38 -20.75 -3.38 -6.46
N PRO A 39 -21.52 -2.38 -6.00
CA PRO A 39 -21.44 -1.01 -6.52
C PRO A 39 -20.14 -0.37 -6.08
N TYR A 40 -19.50 0.41 -6.97
CA TYR A 40 -18.30 1.17 -6.63
C TYR A 40 -18.14 2.40 -7.53
N GLU A 41 -17.32 3.31 -7.08
CA GLU A 41 -16.80 4.43 -7.86
C GLU A 41 -15.28 4.31 -7.95
N LYS A 42 -14.74 4.49 -9.16
CA LYS A 42 -13.30 4.44 -9.43
C LYS A 42 -12.82 5.81 -9.87
N TYR A 43 -11.82 6.31 -9.19
CA TYR A 43 -11.21 7.60 -9.44
C TYR A 43 -9.75 7.44 -9.83
N LEU A 44 -9.28 8.38 -10.65
CA LEU A 44 -7.86 8.55 -10.95
C LEU A 44 -7.39 9.88 -10.37
N LEU A 45 -6.39 9.83 -9.51
CA LEU A 45 -5.77 11.01 -8.92
C LEU A 45 -4.73 11.60 -9.87
N PRO A 46 -4.36 12.88 -9.75
CA PRO A 46 -3.39 13.54 -10.64
C PRO A 46 -2.01 12.91 -10.65
N ASN A 47 -1.60 12.26 -9.56
CA ASN A 47 -0.34 11.53 -9.44
C ASN A 47 -0.39 10.10 -10.03
N GLY A 48 -1.53 9.69 -10.63
CA GLY A 48 -1.72 8.37 -11.21
C GLY A 48 -2.27 7.31 -10.25
N LEU A 49 -2.45 7.63 -8.97
CA LEU A 49 -3.06 6.70 -8.01
C LEU A 49 -4.52 6.44 -8.40
N THR A 50 -4.90 5.16 -8.44
CA THR A 50 -6.29 4.73 -8.61
C THR A 50 -6.93 4.55 -7.24
N LEU A 51 -8.07 5.22 -7.01
CA LEU A 51 -8.89 5.06 -5.83
C LEU A 51 -10.19 4.37 -6.21
N ILE A 52 -10.55 3.30 -5.49
CA ILE A 52 -11.83 2.61 -5.61
C ILE A 52 -12.58 2.78 -4.29
N VAL A 53 -13.81 3.28 -4.37
CA VAL A 53 -14.68 3.51 -3.21
C VAL A 53 -15.93 2.66 -3.37
N HIS A 54 -16.19 1.82 -2.38
CA HIS A 54 -17.43 1.09 -2.20
C HIS A 54 -18.07 1.52 -0.88
N GLU A 55 -19.33 1.93 -0.93
CA GLU A 55 -20.09 2.31 0.26
C GLU A 55 -21.05 1.18 0.65
N ASP A 56 -20.87 0.67 1.88
CA ASP A 56 -21.79 -0.24 2.56
C ASP A 56 -21.96 0.23 4.00
N HIS A 57 -23.17 0.55 4.39
CA HIS A 57 -23.51 1.07 5.73
C HIS A 57 -24.13 -0.02 6.63
N SER A 58 -23.99 -1.28 6.28
CA SER A 58 -24.52 -2.39 7.08
C SER A 58 -23.82 -2.53 8.44
N ASP A 59 -22.51 -2.24 8.46
CA ASP A 59 -21.68 -2.29 9.66
C ASP A 59 -20.89 -0.98 9.86
N PRO A 60 -20.63 -0.56 11.11
CA PRO A 60 -19.90 0.68 11.41
C PRO A 60 -18.39 0.50 11.31
N VAL A 61 -17.91 -0.11 10.23
CA VAL A 61 -16.48 -0.36 9.97
C VAL A 61 -16.07 0.23 8.62
N VAL A 62 -14.78 0.48 8.47
CA VAL A 62 -14.14 0.81 7.20
C VAL A 62 -12.98 -0.16 6.95
N HIS A 63 -12.84 -0.54 5.70
CA HIS A 63 -11.70 -1.31 5.22
C HIS A 63 -10.90 -0.46 4.24
N VAL A 64 -9.61 -0.29 4.51
CA VAL A 64 -8.65 0.39 3.62
C VAL A 64 -7.66 -0.64 3.14
N ASP A 65 -7.44 -0.72 1.84
CA ASP A 65 -6.43 -1.58 1.20
C ASP A 65 -5.60 -0.75 0.22
N VAL A 66 -4.30 -0.77 0.39
CA VAL A 66 -3.35 -0.18 -0.56
C VAL A 66 -2.61 -1.30 -1.27
N THR A 67 -2.87 -1.45 -2.55
CA THR A 67 -2.26 -2.48 -3.40
C THR A 67 -1.18 -1.88 -4.29
N TYR A 68 0.03 -2.45 -4.20
CA TYR A 68 1.17 -2.18 -5.07
C TYR A 68 1.28 -3.28 -6.13
N HIS A 69 1.34 -2.91 -7.39
CA HIS A 69 1.56 -3.85 -8.51
C HIS A 69 3.04 -4.27 -8.59
N VAL A 70 3.55 -4.73 -7.45
CA VAL A 70 4.92 -5.21 -7.24
C VAL A 70 4.86 -6.48 -6.40
N GLY A 71 5.50 -7.54 -6.89
CA GLY A 71 5.59 -8.82 -6.20
C GLY A 71 6.82 -9.59 -6.67
N SER A 72 6.96 -10.84 -6.25
CA SER A 72 8.18 -11.61 -6.53
C SER A 72 8.45 -11.89 -8.01
N ALA A 73 7.46 -11.73 -8.89
CA ALA A 73 7.66 -11.85 -10.34
C ALA A 73 8.49 -10.70 -10.95
N ARG A 74 8.70 -9.61 -10.21
CA ARG A 74 9.52 -8.47 -10.65
C ARG A 74 10.97 -8.57 -10.21
N GLU A 75 11.32 -9.62 -9.47
CA GLU A 75 12.67 -9.83 -8.93
C GLU A 75 13.61 -10.38 -10.00
N GLU A 76 14.90 -10.12 -9.78
CA GLU A 76 15.98 -10.71 -10.60
C GLU A 76 16.33 -12.12 -10.12
N ILE A 77 16.77 -12.97 -11.03
CA ILE A 77 17.26 -14.30 -10.71
C ILE A 77 18.42 -14.19 -9.71
N GLY A 78 18.34 -14.96 -8.62
CA GLY A 78 19.33 -14.96 -7.54
C GLY A 78 19.13 -13.86 -6.49
N LYS A 79 18.11 -13.00 -6.67
CA LYS A 79 17.72 -11.96 -5.71
C LYS A 79 16.25 -12.09 -5.33
N SER A 80 15.75 -13.32 -5.21
CA SER A 80 14.35 -13.57 -4.86
C SER A 80 14.10 -13.38 -3.36
N GLY A 81 12.89 -12.88 -3.02
CA GLY A 81 12.44 -12.63 -1.66
C GLY A 81 12.37 -11.15 -1.27
N PHE A 82 12.87 -10.24 -2.12
CA PHE A 82 12.87 -8.81 -1.81
C PHE A 82 11.46 -8.22 -1.67
N ALA A 83 10.51 -8.63 -2.50
CA ALA A 83 9.15 -8.11 -2.41
C ALA A 83 8.52 -8.45 -1.05
N HIS A 84 8.64 -9.69 -0.60
CA HIS A 84 8.18 -10.14 0.70
C HIS A 84 8.98 -9.50 1.86
N PHE A 85 10.28 -9.36 1.69
CA PHE A 85 11.12 -8.66 2.66
C PHE A 85 10.68 -7.19 2.83
N PHE A 86 10.37 -6.49 1.73
CA PHE A 86 9.84 -5.13 1.80
C PHE A 86 8.47 -5.07 2.46
N GLU A 87 7.62 -6.10 2.29
CA GLU A 87 6.38 -6.19 3.06
C GLU A 87 6.66 -6.08 4.55
N HIS A 88 7.61 -6.86 5.09
CA HIS A 88 8.00 -6.77 6.50
C HIS A 88 8.57 -5.40 6.85
N MET A 89 9.43 -4.83 6.01
CA MET A 89 10.02 -3.52 6.24
C MET A 89 8.98 -2.40 6.35
N MET A 90 7.88 -2.50 5.61
CA MET A 90 6.80 -1.53 5.59
C MET A 90 6.04 -1.43 6.93
N PHE A 91 6.23 -2.37 7.86
CA PHE A 91 5.69 -2.33 9.21
C PHE A 91 6.68 -1.78 10.26
N GLN A 92 7.92 -1.49 9.85
CA GLN A 92 8.98 -1.06 10.76
C GLN A 92 9.02 0.46 10.99
N GLY A 93 7.88 1.14 10.73
CA GLY A 93 7.73 2.58 10.90
C GLY A 93 8.09 3.40 9.68
N SER A 94 7.93 4.70 9.81
CA SER A 94 8.16 5.74 8.82
C SER A 94 8.71 6.98 9.54
N ASP A 95 8.86 8.11 8.87
CA ASP A 95 9.37 9.33 9.53
C ASP A 95 8.50 9.80 10.70
N HIS A 96 7.17 9.62 10.59
CA HIS A 96 6.21 10.08 11.61
C HIS A 96 5.62 8.97 12.47
N VAL A 97 5.84 7.71 12.11
CA VAL A 97 5.36 6.53 12.85
C VAL A 97 6.58 5.74 13.32
N ALA A 98 6.78 5.68 14.63
CA ALA A 98 7.90 4.94 15.20
C ALA A 98 7.76 3.44 14.95
N ASP A 99 8.86 2.72 15.11
CA ASP A 99 8.95 1.28 14.93
C ASP A 99 7.87 0.54 15.75
N GLU A 100 7.21 -0.46 15.14
CA GLU A 100 6.10 -1.24 15.70
C GLU A 100 4.84 -0.43 16.07
N GLN A 101 4.85 0.89 15.97
CA GLN A 101 3.70 1.73 16.34
C GLN A 101 2.52 1.59 15.37
N HIS A 102 2.74 1.14 14.15
CA HIS A 102 1.66 0.90 13.18
C HIS A 102 0.61 -0.08 13.75
N PHE A 103 1.07 -1.24 14.23
CA PHE A 103 0.20 -2.25 14.88
C PHE A 103 -0.49 -1.69 16.11
N LYS A 104 0.25 -0.96 16.94
CA LYS A 104 -0.30 -0.37 18.16
C LYS A 104 -1.38 0.68 17.88
N ILE A 105 -1.16 1.59 16.96
CA ILE A 105 -2.10 2.65 16.60
C ILE A 105 -3.42 2.06 16.09
N VAL A 106 -3.35 1.05 15.22
CA VAL A 106 -4.54 0.39 14.67
C VAL A 106 -5.28 -0.42 15.76
N SER A 107 -4.53 -1.18 16.58
CA SER A 107 -5.13 -1.97 17.67
C SER A 107 -5.76 -1.09 18.75
N ASP A 108 -5.11 -0.01 19.15
CA ASP A 108 -5.66 0.95 20.13
C ASP A 108 -6.93 1.65 19.61
N ALA A 109 -7.06 1.77 18.30
CA ALA A 109 -8.26 2.29 17.63
C ALA A 109 -9.37 1.24 17.45
N GLY A 110 -9.16 0.00 17.91
CA GLY A 110 -10.11 -1.10 17.78
C GLY A 110 -10.11 -1.79 16.42
N GLY A 111 -9.05 -1.62 15.64
CA GLY A 111 -8.89 -2.22 14.32
C GLY A 111 -7.96 -3.42 14.28
N THR A 112 -7.85 -3.99 13.10
CA THR A 112 -6.89 -5.03 12.73
C THR A 112 -6.19 -4.63 11.44
N LEU A 113 -4.96 -5.08 11.25
CA LEU A 113 -4.20 -4.85 10.01
C LEU A 113 -3.38 -6.06 9.63
N ASN A 114 -3.02 -6.12 8.35
CA ASN A 114 -2.10 -7.11 7.82
C ASN A 114 -1.48 -6.64 6.49
N GLY A 115 -0.50 -7.40 6.01
CA GLY A 115 0.02 -7.29 4.66
C GLY A 115 0.05 -8.66 3.98
N SER A 116 0.21 -8.68 2.68
CA SER A 116 0.50 -9.91 1.96
C SER A 116 1.24 -9.63 0.65
N THR A 117 2.14 -10.53 0.32
CA THR A 117 2.88 -10.51 -0.95
C THR A 117 2.64 -11.80 -1.73
N ASN A 118 2.40 -11.67 -3.01
CA ASN A 118 2.41 -12.78 -3.95
C ASN A 118 3.33 -12.48 -5.14
N ARG A 119 3.19 -13.20 -6.24
CA ARG A 119 4.02 -13.02 -7.43
C ARG A 119 3.81 -11.66 -8.11
N ASP A 120 2.60 -11.12 -8.07
CA ASP A 120 2.20 -9.97 -8.89
C ASP A 120 1.90 -8.70 -8.10
N ARG A 121 1.63 -8.83 -6.79
CA ARG A 121 1.23 -7.71 -5.94
C ARG A 121 1.73 -7.85 -4.52
N THR A 122 1.86 -6.70 -3.85
CA THR A 122 1.96 -6.58 -2.39
C THR A 122 0.86 -5.62 -1.94
N ASN A 123 0.11 -5.97 -0.90
CA ASN A 123 -0.89 -5.08 -0.33
C ASN A 123 -0.79 -4.99 1.18
N TYR A 124 -1.26 -3.88 1.70
CA TYR A 124 -1.41 -3.59 3.12
C TYR A 124 -2.85 -3.17 3.34
N PHE A 125 -3.45 -3.68 4.39
CA PHE A 125 -4.86 -3.40 4.65
C PHE A 125 -5.16 -3.37 6.14
N GLU A 126 -6.09 -2.52 6.51
CA GLU A 126 -6.65 -2.44 7.84
C GLU A 126 -8.18 -2.37 7.80
N THR A 127 -8.79 -2.97 8.81
CA THR A 127 -10.22 -2.84 9.11
C THR A 127 -10.36 -2.16 10.45
N MET A 128 -11.05 -1.03 10.46
CA MET A 128 -11.17 -0.16 11.64
C MET A 128 -12.62 0.29 11.83
N PRO A 129 -13.01 0.75 13.02
CA PRO A 129 -14.27 1.48 13.19
C PRO A 129 -14.35 2.66 12.21
N SER A 130 -15.53 2.92 11.65
CA SER A 130 -15.71 3.90 10.55
C SER A 130 -15.28 5.33 10.90
N ASN A 131 -15.31 5.70 12.21
CA ASN A 131 -14.82 6.98 12.70
C ASN A 131 -13.28 7.08 12.73
N GLN A 132 -12.56 6.04 12.34
CA GLN A 132 -11.09 6.02 12.26
C GLN A 132 -10.56 6.04 10.80
N LEU A 133 -11.42 6.26 9.81
CA LEU A 133 -11.04 6.28 8.40
C LEU A 133 -9.86 7.21 8.11
N GLU A 134 -9.89 8.43 8.65
CA GLU A 134 -8.81 9.41 8.44
C GLU A 134 -7.47 8.90 8.98
N LYS A 135 -7.50 8.18 10.11
CA LYS A 135 -6.30 7.58 10.70
C LYS A 135 -5.72 6.46 9.83
N ALA A 136 -6.58 5.59 9.28
CA ALA A 136 -6.16 4.55 8.35
C ALA A 136 -5.50 5.15 7.10
N ILE A 137 -6.16 6.11 6.47
CA ILE A 137 -5.62 6.80 5.28
C ILE A 137 -4.30 7.52 5.59
N TRP A 138 -4.20 8.15 6.77
CA TRP A 138 -2.98 8.83 7.19
C TRP A 138 -1.83 7.85 7.36
N LEU A 139 -2.03 6.71 8.02
CA LEU A 139 -1.02 5.68 8.21
C LEU A 139 -0.49 5.14 6.87
N GLU A 140 -1.38 4.85 5.93
CA GLU A 140 -1.00 4.38 4.60
C GLU A 140 -0.27 5.45 3.78
N ALA A 141 -0.73 6.71 3.84
CA ALA A 141 -0.08 7.82 3.17
C ALA A 141 1.33 8.09 3.73
N ASP A 142 1.50 8.01 5.05
CA ASP A 142 2.77 8.19 5.72
C ASP A 142 3.76 7.07 5.37
N ARG A 143 3.32 5.81 5.42
CA ARG A 143 4.10 4.66 4.96
C ARG A 143 4.54 4.82 3.50
N MET A 144 3.64 5.26 2.64
CA MET A 144 3.90 5.43 1.20
C MET A 144 4.91 6.55 0.92
N GLY A 145 4.83 7.63 1.67
CA GLY A 145 5.65 8.83 1.44
C GLY A 145 6.98 8.85 2.19
N PHE A 146 7.06 8.23 3.36
CA PHE A 146 8.13 8.48 4.33
C PHE A 146 8.77 7.22 4.92
N LEU A 147 8.53 6.04 4.33
CA LEU A 147 9.16 4.80 4.77
C LEU A 147 10.68 4.87 4.75
N LEU A 148 11.24 5.36 3.64
CA LEU A 148 12.70 5.30 3.41
C LEU A 148 13.49 6.12 4.42
N ASP A 149 12.90 7.16 4.98
CA ASP A 149 13.54 8.01 5.99
C ASP A 149 13.74 7.27 7.33
N ALA A 150 12.93 6.23 7.58
CA ALA A 150 13.00 5.41 8.79
C ALA A 150 13.79 4.11 8.64
N VAL A 151 14.23 3.76 7.42
CA VAL A 151 15.00 2.53 7.16
C VAL A 151 16.42 2.65 7.71
N THR A 152 16.81 1.72 8.55
CA THR A 152 18.16 1.62 9.12
C THR A 152 18.77 0.24 8.87
N GLN A 153 20.09 0.15 8.89
CA GLN A 153 20.80 -1.14 8.79
C GLN A 153 20.35 -2.12 9.88
N GLN A 154 20.10 -1.63 11.08
CA GLN A 154 19.63 -2.47 12.18
C GLN A 154 18.26 -3.09 11.89
N LYS A 155 17.27 -2.28 11.48
CA LYS A 155 15.93 -2.77 11.09
C LYS A 155 16.02 -3.77 9.94
N PHE A 156 16.86 -3.47 8.95
CA PHE A 156 17.10 -4.37 7.83
C PHE A 156 17.60 -5.75 8.30
N GLU A 157 18.61 -5.81 9.18
CA GLU A 157 19.15 -7.07 9.66
C GLU A 157 18.16 -7.84 10.54
N ILE A 158 17.37 -7.15 11.35
CA ILE A 158 16.33 -7.77 12.17
C ILE A 158 15.27 -8.42 11.27
N GLN A 159 14.76 -7.70 10.29
CA GLN A 159 13.74 -8.24 9.40
C GLN A 159 14.28 -9.32 8.46
N ARG A 160 15.54 -9.23 8.05
CA ARG A 160 16.20 -10.32 7.33
C ARG A 160 16.26 -11.61 8.14
N ALA A 161 16.59 -11.52 9.43
CA ALA A 161 16.56 -12.67 10.32
C ALA A 161 15.14 -13.23 10.51
N THR A 162 14.15 -12.35 10.63
CA THR A 162 12.73 -12.73 10.75
C THR A 162 12.25 -13.51 9.53
N VAL A 163 12.51 -13.02 8.32
CA VAL A 163 12.11 -13.70 7.07
C VAL A 163 12.85 -15.03 6.89
N LYS A 164 14.13 -15.11 7.29
CA LYS A 164 14.86 -16.39 7.32
C LYS A 164 14.25 -17.41 8.28
N ASN A 165 13.85 -16.97 9.47
CA ASN A 165 13.15 -17.82 10.43
C ASN A 165 11.80 -18.29 9.90
N GLU A 166 11.04 -17.40 9.26
CA GLU A 166 9.77 -17.73 8.62
C GLU A 166 9.96 -18.78 7.53
N ARG A 167 10.97 -18.63 6.67
CA ARG A 167 11.30 -19.64 5.67
C ARG A 167 11.62 -20.99 6.34
N GLY A 168 12.44 -20.98 7.38
CA GLY A 168 12.74 -22.18 8.16
C GLY A 168 11.50 -22.87 8.69
N GLN A 169 10.57 -22.12 9.26
CA GLN A 169 9.35 -22.67 9.86
C GLN A 169 8.34 -23.17 8.82
N ASN A 170 8.11 -22.40 7.75
CA ASN A 170 7.03 -22.67 6.82
C ASN A 170 7.43 -23.55 5.62
N TYR A 171 8.73 -23.63 5.31
CA TYR A 171 9.25 -24.35 4.14
C TYR A 171 10.29 -25.40 4.50
N ASP A 172 11.41 -25.01 5.11
CA ASP A 172 12.57 -25.92 5.22
C ASP A 172 12.35 -27.02 6.26
N ASN A 173 11.69 -26.72 7.38
CA ASN A 173 11.47 -27.66 8.51
C ASN A 173 10.05 -28.26 8.53
N ARG A 174 9.21 -27.92 7.56
CA ARG A 174 7.84 -28.42 7.48
C ARG A 174 7.75 -29.64 6.56
N PRO A 175 7.02 -30.70 6.92
CA PRO A 175 6.72 -31.80 5.99
C PRO A 175 6.05 -31.25 4.72
N TYR A 176 6.59 -31.65 3.56
CA TYR A 176 6.19 -31.13 2.23
C TYR A 176 6.35 -29.61 2.03
N GLY A 177 7.04 -28.89 2.90
CA GLY A 177 7.18 -27.45 2.81
C GLY A 177 7.85 -26.97 1.52
N LEU A 178 8.78 -27.76 0.96
CA LEU A 178 9.46 -27.47 -0.31
C LEU A 178 8.66 -27.90 -1.56
N ALA A 179 7.51 -28.56 -1.41
CA ALA A 179 6.74 -29.05 -2.56
C ALA A 179 6.36 -27.92 -3.53
N GLY A 180 5.96 -26.76 -3.02
CA GLY A 180 5.63 -25.59 -3.84
C GLY A 180 6.84 -25.08 -4.65
N GLU A 181 8.03 -25.08 -4.05
CA GLU A 181 9.26 -24.67 -4.73
C GLU A 181 9.66 -25.63 -5.84
N VAL A 182 9.62 -26.94 -5.53
CA VAL A 182 9.88 -27.99 -6.52
C VAL A 182 8.87 -27.92 -7.66
N SER A 183 7.60 -27.75 -7.36
CA SER A 183 6.55 -27.62 -8.38
C SER A 183 6.77 -26.39 -9.27
N ALA A 184 7.07 -25.23 -8.69
CA ALA A 184 7.33 -24.01 -9.47
C ALA A 184 8.53 -24.19 -10.42
N LYS A 185 9.64 -24.75 -9.93
CA LYS A 185 10.84 -24.99 -10.74
C LYS A 185 10.64 -26.00 -11.87
N ASN A 186 9.69 -26.91 -11.73
CA ASN A 186 9.42 -27.93 -12.75
C ASN A 186 8.29 -27.53 -13.72
N LEU A 187 7.36 -26.68 -13.30
CA LEU A 187 6.26 -26.19 -14.16
C LEU A 187 6.68 -25.03 -15.06
N TYR A 188 7.62 -24.20 -14.59
CA TYR A 188 8.07 -23.02 -15.33
C TYR A 188 9.54 -23.18 -15.79
N PRO A 189 9.87 -22.70 -17.01
CA PRO A 189 11.26 -22.70 -17.47
C PRO A 189 12.17 -21.91 -16.53
N TYR A 190 13.45 -22.24 -16.52
CA TYR A 190 14.44 -21.46 -15.77
C TYR A 190 14.42 -19.99 -16.18
N GLY A 191 14.32 -19.10 -15.22
CA GLY A 191 14.23 -17.66 -15.46
C GLY A 191 12.81 -17.11 -15.67
N HIS A 192 11.81 -17.97 -15.74
CA HIS A 192 10.44 -17.50 -15.77
C HIS A 192 10.10 -16.85 -14.41
N PRO A 193 9.42 -15.68 -14.36
CA PRO A 193 9.07 -14.96 -13.13
C PRO A 193 8.34 -15.78 -12.07
N TYR A 194 7.73 -16.88 -12.43
CA TYR A 194 6.99 -17.76 -11.52
C TYR A 194 7.74 -19.02 -11.11
N SER A 195 9.02 -19.17 -11.52
CA SER A 195 9.83 -20.34 -11.21
C SER A 195 10.41 -20.35 -9.78
N TRP A 196 10.23 -19.26 -9.01
CA TRP A 196 10.63 -19.16 -7.61
C TRP A 196 9.48 -18.83 -6.68
N LEU A 197 9.69 -19.02 -5.39
CA LEU A 197 8.73 -18.68 -4.35
C LEU A 197 8.88 -17.21 -3.91
N THR A 198 7.78 -16.62 -3.46
CA THR A 198 7.73 -15.26 -2.92
C THR A 198 8.61 -15.08 -1.68
N ILE A 199 8.72 -16.12 -0.82
CA ILE A 199 9.62 -16.10 0.35
C ILE A 199 11.08 -15.94 -0.04
N GLY A 200 11.49 -16.39 -1.21
CA GLY A 200 12.83 -16.25 -1.73
C GLY A 200 13.95 -16.90 -0.94
N TYR A 201 15.19 -16.40 -1.16
CA TYR A 201 16.44 -16.88 -0.55
C TYR A 201 17.24 -15.74 0.09
N ILE A 202 16.60 -14.83 0.77
CA ILE A 202 17.22 -13.66 1.42
C ILE A 202 18.21 -14.06 2.53
#